data_27804147c3f4f47035e83b074a503868
#
_entry.id   27804147c3f4f47035e83b074a503868
#
_cell.length_a   1.000
_cell.length_b   1.000
_cell.length_c   1.000
_cell.angle_alpha   90.00
_cell.angle_beta   90.00
_cell.angle_gamma   90.00
#
_symmetry.space_group_name_H-M   'P 1'
#
loop_
_entity.id
_entity.type
_entity.pdbx_description
1 polymer ?
#
loop_
_entity_poly.entity_id
_entity_poly.type
_entity_poly.pdbx_seq_one_letter_code
_entity_poly.pdbx_strand_id
1 'polypeptide(L)'
;MPLSRSFRETVLARAQKDPEFRAEMISEATSAFLDGDIDTGKSLLRDYLNATNATSRIARSLKKDDKSLRRMLGPKGNPTLKNFIELLHACQHEEQIRFEVRAVHQ
;
A
#
# COMPACT_ATOMS: atom_id res chain seq x y z
N MET A 1 -2.16 1.42 18.28
CA MET A 1 -1.14 2.20 18.98
C MET A 1 -0.28 2.94 17.98
N PRO A 2 -0.11 4.24 18.11
CA PRO A 2 0.76 4.97 17.19
C PRO A 2 2.21 4.54 17.36
N LEU A 3 2.89 4.39 16.23
CA LEU A 3 4.30 4.05 16.22
C LEU A 3 5.13 5.26 16.62
N SER A 4 6.22 5.02 17.32
CA SER A 4 7.15 6.10 17.65
C SER A 4 7.78 6.63 16.37
N ARG A 5 8.26 7.87 16.42
CA ARG A 5 8.89 8.49 15.27
C ARG A 5 10.13 7.71 14.82
N SER A 6 10.98 7.28 15.77
CA SER A 6 12.18 6.54 15.41
C SER A 6 11.86 5.15 14.86
N PHE A 7 10.82 4.50 15.35
CA PHE A 7 10.38 3.22 14.79
C PHE A 7 9.89 3.42 13.35
N ARG A 8 9.10 4.45 13.12
CA ARG A 8 8.62 4.75 11.77
C ARG A 8 9.77 5.03 10.80
N GLU A 9 10.75 5.81 11.24
CA GLU A 9 11.93 6.09 10.42
C GLU A 9 12.69 4.83 10.07
N THR A 10 12.79 3.88 11.01
CA THR A 10 13.44 2.60 10.77
C THR A 10 12.69 1.78 9.72
N VAL A 11 11.36 1.73 9.82
CA VAL A 11 10.52 1.02 8.86
C VAL A 11 10.67 1.63 7.45
N LEU A 12 10.65 2.96 7.36
CA LEU A 12 10.80 3.64 6.08
C LEU A 12 12.17 3.39 5.47
N ALA A 13 13.23 3.46 6.29
CA ALA A 13 14.58 3.21 5.82
C ALA A 13 14.73 1.78 5.28
N ARG A 14 14.12 0.81 5.98
CA ARG A 14 14.17 -0.58 5.53
C ARG A 14 13.42 -0.77 4.21
N ALA A 15 12.25 -0.14 4.09
CA ALA A 15 11.47 -0.24 2.86
C ALA A 15 12.22 0.31 1.65
N GLN A 16 13.03 1.36 1.84
CA GLN A 16 13.79 1.94 0.76
C GLN A 16 14.87 0.99 0.22
N LYS A 17 15.36 0.08 1.02
CA LYS A 17 16.52 -0.76 0.67
C LYS A 17 16.18 -2.22 0.43
N ASP A 18 15.04 -2.69 0.92
CA ASP A 18 14.73 -4.11 0.94
C ASP A 18 13.47 -4.40 0.11
N PRO A 19 13.63 -4.92 -1.11
CA PRO A 19 12.48 -5.25 -1.96
C PRO A 19 11.53 -6.28 -1.34
N GLU A 20 12.07 -7.24 -0.59
CA GLU A 20 11.22 -8.24 0.06
C GLU A 20 10.36 -7.60 1.14
N PHE A 21 10.92 -6.65 1.87
CA PHE A 21 10.16 -5.92 2.88
C PHE A 21 9.04 -5.10 2.22
N ARG A 22 9.32 -4.46 1.07
CA ARG A 22 8.30 -3.72 0.34
C ARG A 22 7.17 -4.63 -0.12
N ALA A 23 7.50 -5.79 -0.66
CA ALA A 23 6.50 -6.77 -1.07
C ALA A 23 5.65 -7.20 0.12
N GLU A 24 6.26 -7.40 1.29
CA GLU A 24 5.53 -7.75 2.50
C GLU A 24 4.61 -6.64 2.97
N MET A 25 4.99 -5.37 2.83
CA MET A 25 4.12 -4.26 3.18
C MET A 25 2.83 -4.30 2.36
N ILE A 26 2.94 -4.54 1.06
CA ILE A 26 1.76 -4.62 0.19
C ILE A 26 0.94 -5.87 0.52
N SER A 27 1.60 -6.98 0.81
CA SER A 27 0.95 -8.22 1.19
C SER A 27 0.15 -8.04 2.49
N GLU A 28 0.75 -7.41 3.48
CA GLU A 28 0.07 -7.13 4.75
C GLU A 28 -1.13 -6.21 4.55
N ALA A 29 -0.97 -5.19 3.70
CA ALA A 29 -2.08 -4.30 3.37
C ALA A 29 -3.23 -5.08 2.75
N THR A 30 -2.92 -5.97 1.81
CA THR A 30 -3.92 -6.78 1.14
C THR A 30 -4.63 -7.72 2.12
N SER A 31 -3.86 -8.34 3.01
CA SER A 31 -4.43 -9.20 4.05
C SER A 31 -5.39 -8.43 4.96
N ALA A 32 -5.00 -7.21 5.35
CA ALA A 32 -5.87 -6.37 6.18
C ALA A 32 -7.20 -6.08 5.47
N PHE A 33 -7.15 -5.76 4.19
CA PHE A 33 -8.37 -5.52 3.41
C PHE A 33 -9.25 -6.78 3.36
N LEU A 34 -8.65 -7.95 3.16
CA LEU A 34 -9.40 -9.20 3.12
C LEU A 34 -10.03 -9.52 4.47
N ASP A 35 -9.39 -9.10 5.56
CA ASP A 35 -9.94 -9.28 6.90
C ASP A 35 -10.99 -8.21 7.26
N GLY A 36 -11.23 -7.28 6.37
CA GLY A 36 -12.19 -6.21 6.62
C GLY A 36 -11.61 -5.01 7.34
N ASP A 37 -10.31 -5.01 7.63
CA ASP A 37 -9.63 -3.91 8.32
C ASP A 37 -9.14 -2.89 7.29
N ILE A 38 -10.06 -2.09 6.81
CA ILE A 38 -9.80 -1.14 5.72
C ILE A 38 -8.79 -0.07 6.15
N ASP A 39 -8.92 0.43 7.38
CA ASP A 39 -8.04 1.51 7.84
C ASP A 39 -6.59 1.06 7.93
N THR A 40 -6.33 -0.13 8.43
CA THR A 40 -4.97 -0.67 8.48
C THR A 40 -4.43 -0.88 7.08
N GLY A 41 -5.25 -1.43 6.17
CA GLY A 41 -4.82 -1.63 4.79
C GLY A 41 -4.42 -0.33 4.12
N LYS A 42 -5.24 0.71 4.25
CA LYS A 42 -4.93 2.03 3.69
C LYS A 42 -3.66 2.62 4.29
N SER A 43 -3.50 2.48 5.60
CA SER A 43 -2.32 2.99 6.29
C SER A 43 -1.04 2.34 5.79
N LEU A 44 -1.06 1.02 5.61
CA LEU A 44 0.10 0.29 5.10
C LEU A 44 0.45 0.68 3.67
N LEU A 45 -0.55 0.89 2.83
CA LEU A 45 -0.29 1.36 1.46
C LEU A 45 0.27 2.78 1.44
N ARG A 46 -0.23 3.65 2.32
CA ARG A 46 0.35 5.00 2.44
C ARG A 46 1.82 4.94 2.83
N ASP A 47 2.14 4.09 3.81
CA ASP A 47 3.53 3.93 4.26
C ASP A 47 4.40 3.41 3.13
N TYR A 48 3.90 2.44 2.36
CA TYR A 48 4.63 1.94 1.20
C TYR A 48 4.91 3.05 0.18
N LEU A 49 3.89 3.80 -0.18
CA LEU A 49 4.03 4.87 -1.17
C LEU A 49 5.01 5.95 -0.70
N ASN A 50 4.92 6.32 0.58
CA ASN A 50 5.81 7.33 1.15
C ASN A 50 7.26 6.85 1.20
N ALA A 51 7.47 5.59 1.57
CA ALA A 51 8.82 5.04 1.70
C ALA A 51 9.53 4.92 0.35
N THR A 52 8.77 4.64 -0.70
CA THR A 52 9.35 4.38 -2.02
C THR A 52 9.32 5.58 -2.95
N ASN A 53 8.68 6.66 -2.53
CA ASN A 53 8.43 7.83 -3.38
C ASN A 53 7.70 7.45 -4.67
N ALA A 54 6.87 6.42 -4.61
CA ALA A 54 6.19 5.89 -5.78
C ALA A 54 4.85 6.58 -6.06
N THR A 55 4.42 7.49 -5.18
CA THR A 55 3.10 8.11 -5.29
C THR A 55 2.86 8.70 -6.68
N SER A 56 3.80 9.51 -7.17
CA SER A 56 3.61 10.18 -8.46
C SER A 56 3.57 9.21 -9.63
N ARG A 57 4.45 8.20 -9.61
CA ARG A 57 4.48 7.19 -10.67
C ARG A 57 3.19 6.39 -10.72
N ILE A 58 2.73 5.96 -9.56
CA ILE A 58 1.52 5.15 -9.46
C ILE A 58 0.29 6.00 -9.80
N ALA A 59 0.22 7.22 -9.29
CA ALA A 59 -0.89 8.12 -9.62
C ALA A 59 -0.97 8.34 -11.14
N ARG A 60 0.17 8.56 -11.77
CA ARG A 60 0.22 8.75 -13.21
C ARG A 60 -0.29 7.51 -13.96
N SER A 61 0.10 6.32 -13.51
CA SER A 61 -0.37 5.08 -14.14
C SER A 61 -1.88 4.88 -13.99
N LEU A 62 -2.47 5.46 -12.94
CA LEU A 62 -3.91 5.41 -12.70
C LEU A 62 -4.64 6.60 -13.32
N LYS A 63 -3.92 7.48 -14.01
CA LYS A 63 -4.48 8.71 -14.60
C LYS A 63 -5.10 9.62 -13.52
N LYS A 64 -4.43 9.71 -12.39
CA LYS A 64 -4.83 10.55 -11.26
C LYS A 64 -3.65 11.44 -10.88
N ASP A 65 -3.93 12.51 -10.13
CA ASP A 65 -2.86 13.29 -9.54
C ASP A 65 -2.50 12.74 -8.15
N ASP A 66 -1.36 13.18 -7.64
CA ASP A 66 -0.85 12.73 -6.34
C ASP A 66 -1.86 12.98 -5.22
N LYS A 67 -2.49 14.13 -5.27
CA LYS A 67 -3.45 14.55 -4.23
C LYS A 67 -4.66 13.61 -4.21
N SER A 68 -5.17 13.24 -5.38
CA SER A 68 -6.29 12.31 -5.48
C SER A 68 -5.93 10.94 -4.93
N LEU A 69 -4.73 10.45 -5.23
CA LEU A 69 -4.29 9.17 -4.72
C LEU A 69 -4.16 9.20 -3.20
N ARG A 70 -3.56 10.25 -2.66
CA ARG A 70 -3.41 10.39 -1.21
C ARG A 70 -4.77 10.49 -0.52
N ARG A 71 -5.71 11.20 -1.11
CA ARG A 71 -7.06 11.33 -0.55
C ARG A 71 -7.78 9.99 -0.54
N MET A 72 -7.62 9.22 -1.60
CA MET A 72 -8.24 7.89 -1.70
C MET A 72 -7.80 6.98 -0.57
N LEU A 73 -6.54 7.08 -0.15
CA LEU A 73 -5.98 6.28 0.94
C LEU A 73 -6.04 6.96 2.30
N GLY A 74 -6.57 8.17 2.36
CA GLY A 74 -6.71 8.90 3.62
C GLY A 74 -7.85 8.37 4.49
N PRO A 75 -7.96 8.88 5.72
CA PRO A 75 -8.95 8.37 6.67
C PRO A 75 -10.39 8.46 6.18
N LYS A 76 -10.69 9.46 5.36
CA LYS A 76 -12.04 9.66 4.81
C LYS A 76 -12.17 9.10 3.40
N GLY A 77 -11.09 8.57 2.85
CA GLY A 77 -11.11 8.02 1.51
C GLY A 77 -11.82 6.68 1.48
N ASN A 78 -12.52 6.43 0.39
CA ASN A 78 -13.24 5.18 0.20
C ASN A 78 -13.14 4.81 -1.28
N PRO A 79 -12.04 4.17 -1.68
CA PRO A 79 -11.83 3.84 -3.09
C PRO A 79 -12.90 2.86 -3.58
N THR A 80 -13.31 3.03 -4.82
CA THR A 80 -14.15 2.02 -5.47
C THR A 80 -13.35 0.74 -5.63
N LEU A 81 -14.04 -0.37 -5.82
CA LEU A 81 -13.36 -1.64 -6.08
C LEU A 81 -12.43 -1.53 -7.28
N LYS A 82 -12.89 -0.88 -8.34
CA LYS A 82 -12.07 -0.69 -9.54
C LYS A 82 -10.78 0.06 -9.22
N ASN A 83 -10.89 1.19 -8.52
CA ASN A 83 -9.73 2.00 -8.17
C ASN A 83 -8.78 1.23 -7.26
N PHE A 84 -9.34 0.47 -6.33
CA PHE A 84 -8.54 -0.33 -5.41
C PHE A 84 -7.75 -1.42 -6.15
N ILE A 85 -8.40 -2.14 -7.05
CA ILE A 85 -7.74 -3.20 -7.83
C ILE A 85 -6.67 -2.60 -8.75
N GLU A 86 -6.96 -1.47 -9.39
CA GLU A 86 -5.98 -0.78 -10.22
C GLU A 86 -4.75 -0.37 -9.40
N LEU A 87 -4.98 0.11 -8.17
CA LEU A 87 -3.88 0.48 -7.27
C LEU A 87 -3.03 -0.72 -6.90
N LEU A 88 -3.63 -1.83 -6.50
CA LEU A 88 -2.88 -3.04 -6.17
C LEU A 88 -2.11 -3.56 -7.37
N HIS A 89 -2.72 -3.52 -8.56
CA HIS A 89 -2.05 -3.94 -9.79
C HIS A 89 -0.83 -3.06 -10.07
N ALA A 90 -0.98 -1.74 -9.88
CA ALA A 90 0.14 -0.82 -10.07
C ALA A 90 1.26 -1.07 -9.08
N CYS A 91 0.95 -1.38 -7.82
CA CYS A 91 1.96 -1.71 -6.81
C CYS A 91 2.71 -2.99 -7.18
N GLN A 92 1.99 -4.02 -7.64
CA GLN A 92 2.61 -5.26 -8.09
C GLN A 92 3.56 -5.01 -9.26
N HIS A 93 3.13 -4.18 -10.20
CA HIS A 93 3.97 -3.83 -11.34
C HIS A 93 5.21 -3.07 -10.90
N GLU A 94 5.06 -2.12 -9.99
CA GLU A 94 6.18 -1.34 -9.47
C GLU A 94 7.24 -2.23 -8.83
N GLU A 95 6.82 -3.28 -8.11
CA GLU A 95 7.73 -4.19 -7.43
C GLU A 95 8.07 -5.43 -8.25
N GLN A 96 7.51 -5.58 -9.44
CA GLN A 96 7.71 -6.74 -10.31
C GLN A 96 7.35 -8.04 -9.61
N ILE A 97 6.20 -8.03 -8.94
CA ILE A 97 5.67 -9.19 -8.22
C ILE A 97 4.23 -9.43 -8.64
N ARG A 98 3.73 -10.59 -8.28
CA ARG A 98 2.33 -10.94 -8.44
C ARG A 98 1.85 -11.61 -7.15
N PHE A 99 0.74 -11.14 -6.60
CA PHE A 99 0.15 -11.77 -5.43
C PHE A 99 -0.74 -12.93 -5.86
N GLU A 100 -0.72 -13.95 -5.05
CA GLU A 100 -1.64 -15.07 -5.16
C GLU A 100 -2.51 -15.11 -3.91
N VAL A 101 -3.77 -15.46 -4.09
CA VAL A 101 -4.69 -15.61 -2.98
C VAL A 101 -4.95 -17.09 -2.80
N ARG A 102 -4.79 -17.55 -1.57
CA ARG A 102 -5.00 -18.97 -1.24
C ARG A 102 -5.87 -19.05 0.01
N ALA A 103 -6.93 -19.83 -0.08
CA ALA A 103 -7.80 -20.05 1.05
C ALA A 103 -7.11 -20.99 2.05
N VAL A 104 -7.22 -20.65 3.32
CA VAL A 104 -6.77 -21.51 4.40
C VAL A 104 -7.93 -21.71 5.36
N HIS A 105 -8.02 -22.90 5.95
CA HIS A 105 -9.06 -23.18 6.93
C HIS A 105 -8.75 -22.48 8.24
N GLN A 106 -9.78 -21.89 8.83
CA GLN A 106 -9.64 -21.27 10.14
C GLN A 106 -9.64 -22.30 11.23
#